data_c4ecaa29cc38b65e4607048b125bef92
#
_entry.id   c4ecaa29cc38b65e4607048b125bef92
#
_cell.length_a   1.000
_cell.length_b   1.000
_cell.length_c   1.000
_cell.angle_alpha   90.00
_cell.angle_beta   90.00
_cell.angle_gamma   90.00
#
_symmetry.space_group_name_H-M   'P 1'
#
loop_
_entity.id
_entity.type
_entity.pdbx_description
1 polymer ?
#
loop_
_entity_poly.entity_id
_entity_poly.type
_entity_poly.pdbx_seq_one_letter_code
_entity_poly.pdbx_strand_id
1 'polypeptide(L)'
;TQCGVFKGTTKAVFVDRREYTGPLWGQIEEAFQFVLRNIHLGATIVGIYRQDIYEIPPDAIRELIINAMVHRSYLDHGTIQVALYDNRLEITSPGKLPMGQTIERMKEGYSKIRNEALAHAFAYMNLIEHWGSGIPRIIDKVKAAGLREPEFIGGEVDLRINIYRGQVDTNDATINANDAKNDIGGVENGVSNAGNGVNRNESGTNGGKVPLNKE
;
A
#
# COMPACT_ATOMS: atom_id res chain seq x y z
N THR A 1 -21.65 -5.65 7.11
CA THR A 1 -20.51 -4.73 6.96
C THR A 1 -20.91 -3.58 6.06
N GLN A 2 -20.63 -2.37 6.49
CA GLN A 2 -20.89 -1.16 5.72
C GLN A 2 -19.57 -0.58 5.20
N CYS A 3 -19.50 -0.30 3.90
CA CYS A 3 -18.36 0.30 3.25
C CYS A 3 -18.76 1.64 2.65
N GLY A 4 -17.90 2.66 2.75
CA GLY A 4 -18.17 3.99 2.22
C GLY A 4 -16.92 4.70 1.75
N VAL A 5 -17.04 5.46 0.66
CA VAL A 5 -16.04 6.42 0.19
C VAL A 5 -16.59 7.81 0.47
N PHE A 6 -15.79 8.64 1.13
CA PHE A 6 -16.15 9.99 1.53
C PHE A 6 -15.20 11.00 0.88
N LYS A 7 -15.76 12.13 0.46
CA LYS A 7 -14.98 13.28 0.03
C LYS A 7 -14.52 14.08 1.26
N GLY A 8 -13.24 14.40 1.30
CA GLY A 8 -12.63 15.10 2.42
C GLY A 8 -12.26 14.15 3.57
N THR A 9 -12.25 14.64 4.79
CA THR A 9 -11.77 13.93 5.98
C THR A 9 -12.88 13.56 6.97
N THR A 10 -14.14 13.82 6.62
CA THR A 10 -15.33 13.59 7.46
C THR A 10 -16.40 12.80 6.71
N LYS A 11 -17.36 12.23 7.44
CA LYS A 11 -18.50 11.48 6.87
C LYS A 11 -19.59 12.38 6.26
N ALA A 12 -19.29 13.65 5.94
CA ALA A 12 -20.30 14.61 5.49
C ALA A 12 -20.78 14.36 4.05
N VAL A 13 -19.89 13.95 3.14
CA VAL A 13 -20.22 13.76 1.72
C VAL A 13 -19.83 12.35 1.28
N PHE A 14 -20.83 11.55 0.91
CA PHE A 14 -20.63 10.23 0.33
C PHE A 14 -20.32 10.33 -1.17
N VAL A 15 -19.33 9.56 -1.61
CA VAL A 15 -19.01 9.34 -3.02
C VAL A 15 -19.56 7.98 -3.48
N ASP A 16 -19.34 6.93 -2.68
CA ASP A 16 -19.92 5.60 -2.87
C ASP A 16 -20.27 4.97 -1.51
N ARG A 17 -21.28 4.13 -1.49
CA ARG A 17 -21.71 3.39 -0.31
C ARG A 17 -22.20 2.02 -0.68
N ARG A 18 -21.75 1.00 0.07
CA ARG A 18 -22.20 -0.38 -0.06
C ARG A 18 -22.49 -0.97 1.31
N GLU A 19 -23.42 -1.89 1.33
CA GLU A 19 -23.71 -2.72 2.49
C GLU A 19 -23.67 -4.17 2.09
N TYR A 20 -22.82 -4.93 2.80
CA TYR A 20 -22.61 -6.33 2.55
C TYR A 20 -23.19 -7.17 3.68
N THR A 21 -24.01 -8.14 3.32
CA THR A 21 -24.74 -9.06 4.20
C THR A 21 -24.42 -10.50 3.80
N GLY A 22 -24.95 -11.47 4.54
CA GLY A 22 -24.71 -12.91 4.28
C GLY A 22 -23.48 -13.47 5.03
N PRO A 23 -22.84 -14.52 4.50
CA PRO A 23 -21.74 -15.19 5.19
C PRO A 23 -20.57 -14.24 5.48
N LEU A 24 -19.95 -14.37 6.66
CA LEU A 24 -18.87 -13.43 7.08
C LEU A 24 -17.67 -13.46 6.12
N TRP A 25 -17.29 -14.64 5.62
CA TRP A 25 -16.21 -14.76 4.65
C TRP A 25 -16.51 -14.00 3.33
N GLY A 26 -17.77 -14.02 2.89
CA GLY A 26 -18.21 -13.23 1.72
C GLY A 26 -18.17 -11.73 2.00
N GLN A 27 -18.58 -11.28 3.20
CA GLN A 27 -18.48 -9.88 3.60
C GLN A 27 -17.02 -9.39 3.66
N ILE A 28 -16.09 -10.26 4.10
CA ILE A 28 -14.65 -9.94 4.11
C ILE A 28 -14.17 -9.69 2.68
N GLU A 29 -14.46 -10.63 1.77
CA GLU A 29 -14.04 -10.53 0.36
C GLU A 29 -14.61 -9.28 -0.31
N GLU A 30 -15.91 -9.04 -0.17
CA GLU A 30 -16.57 -7.88 -0.78
C GLU A 30 -16.06 -6.55 -0.22
N ALA A 31 -15.83 -6.46 1.11
CA ALA A 31 -15.26 -5.26 1.72
C ALA A 31 -13.81 -5.02 1.29
N PHE A 32 -13.01 -6.07 1.18
CA PHE A 32 -11.65 -6.02 0.68
C PHE A 32 -11.61 -5.52 -0.78
N GLN A 33 -12.42 -6.11 -1.66
CA GLN A 33 -12.52 -5.70 -3.05
C GLN A 33 -13.06 -4.27 -3.20
N PHE A 34 -13.99 -3.85 -2.31
CA PHE A 34 -14.46 -2.48 -2.27
C PHE A 34 -13.32 -1.48 -2.01
N VAL A 35 -12.46 -1.77 -1.03
CA VAL A 35 -11.30 -0.91 -0.74
C VAL A 35 -10.34 -0.88 -1.92
N LEU A 36 -9.97 -2.03 -2.48
CA LEU A 36 -9.02 -2.12 -3.60
C LEU A 36 -9.48 -1.35 -4.84
N ARG A 37 -10.79 -1.32 -5.12
CA ARG A 37 -11.34 -0.56 -6.26
C ARG A 37 -11.31 0.96 -6.05
N ASN A 38 -11.20 1.42 -4.81
CA ASN A 38 -11.32 2.83 -4.45
C ASN A 38 -10.02 3.46 -3.94
N ILE A 39 -8.94 2.70 -3.79
CA ILE A 39 -7.60 3.21 -3.49
C ILE A 39 -6.76 3.35 -4.76
N HIS A 40 -5.70 4.16 -4.68
CA HIS A 40 -4.83 4.36 -5.83
C HIS A 40 -4.00 3.11 -6.12
N LEU A 41 -3.91 2.79 -7.41
CA LEU A 41 -3.03 1.79 -7.95
C LEU A 41 -1.95 2.49 -8.76
N GLY A 42 -0.75 2.55 -8.20
CA GLY A 42 0.47 3.04 -8.87
C GLY A 42 1.19 1.90 -9.59
N ALA A 43 2.31 2.23 -10.20
CA ALA A 43 3.18 1.24 -10.81
C ALA A 43 4.64 1.64 -10.61
N THR A 44 5.50 0.66 -10.37
CA THR A 44 6.95 0.81 -10.40
C THR A 44 7.54 -0.10 -11.49
N ILE A 45 8.75 0.24 -11.93
CA ILE A 45 9.48 -0.58 -12.90
C ILE A 45 10.63 -1.26 -12.16
N VAL A 46 10.63 -2.60 -12.16
CA VAL A 46 11.71 -3.41 -11.59
C VAL A 46 12.37 -4.16 -12.74
N GLY A 47 13.57 -3.73 -13.11
CA GLY A 47 14.24 -4.22 -14.33
C GLY A 47 13.46 -3.82 -15.58
N ILE A 48 12.94 -4.81 -16.33
CA ILE A 48 12.12 -4.60 -17.53
C ILE A 48 10.62 -4.80 -17.26
N TYR A 49 10.24 -5.14 -16.03
CA TYR A 49 8.85 -5.45 -15.67
C TYR A 49 8.18 -4.32 -14.92
N ARG A 50 6.95 -4.00 -15.31
CA ARG A 50 6.04 -3.17 -14.54
C ARG A 50 5.43 -4.00 -13.41
N GLN A 51 5.47 -3.46 -12.19
CA GLN A 51 4.77 -3.98 -11.02
C GLN A 51 3.74 -2.98 -10.57
N ASP A 52 2.49 -3.40 -10.47
CA ASP A 52 1.42 -2.57 -9.93
C ASP A 52 1.48 -2.61 -8.40
N ILE A 53 1.45 -1.43 -7.78
CA ILE A 53 1.57 -1.25 -6.33
C ILE A 53 0.37 -0.45 -5.84
N TYR A 54 -0.38 -1.01 -4.91
CA TYR A 54 -1.43 -0.27 -4.21
C TYR A 54 -0.82 0.70 -3.20
N GLU A 55 -1.41 1.88 -3.05
CA GLU A 55 -0.98 2.89 -2.07
C GLU A 55 -1.04 2.40 -0.62
N ILE A 56 -1.95 1.47 -0.31
CA ILE A 56 -2.03 0.77 0.97
C ILE A 56 -1.80 -0.72 0.70
N PRO A 57 -0.91 -1.40 1.44
CA PRO A 57 -0.64 -2.82 1.25
C PRO A 57 -1.93 -3.67 1.35
N PRO A 58 -2.29 -4.44 0.31
CA PRO A 58 -3.52 -5.26 0.31
C PRO A 58 -3.61 -6.23 1.48
N ASP A 59 -2.48 -6.82 1.86
CA ASP A 59 -2.44 -7.75 3.00
C ASP A 59 -2.80 -7.09 4.33
N ALA A 60 -2.40 -5.81 4.53
CA ALA A 60 -2.75 -5.06 5.73
C ALA A 60 -4.25 -4.75 5.75
N ILE A 61 -4.83 -4.38 4.61
CA ILE A 61 -6.28 -4.14 4.48
C ILE A 61 -7.05 -5.41 4.80
N ARG A 62 -6.68 -6.53 4.16
CA ARG A 62 -7.32 -7.83 4.36
C ARG A 62 -7.29 -8.26 5.83
N GLU A 63 -6.12 -8.22 6.46
CA GLU A 63 -5.92 -8.59 7.84
C GLU A 63 -6.75 -7.74 8.81
N LEU A 64 -6.81 -6.42 8.58
CA LEU A 64 -7.63 -5.52 9.40
C LEU A 64 -9.13 -5.81 9.30
N ILE A 65 -9.64 -6.09 8.09
CA ILE A 65 -11.05 -6.45 7.90
C ILE A 65 -11.36 -7.77 8.60
N ILE A 66 -10.50 -8.78 8.49
CA ILE A 66 -10.66 -10.05 9.17
C ILE A 66 -10.64 -9.86 10.69
N ASN A 67 -9.68 -9.10 11.21
CA ASN A 67 -9.56 -8.81 12.64
C ASN A 67 -10.81 -8.08 13.16
N ALA A 68 -11.37 -7.14 12.38
CA ALA A 68 -12.61 -6.48 12.72
C ALA A 68 -13.78 -7.48 12.88
N MET A 69 -13.84 -8.52 12.04
CA MET A 69 -14.85 -9.59 12.13
C MET A 69 -14.65 -10.50 13.35
N VAL A 70 -13.40 -10.98 13.55
CA VAL A 70 -13.07 -11.94 14.61
C VAL A 70 -13.21 -11.31 15.99
N HIS A 71 -12.85 -10.04 16.14
CA HIS A 71 -12.81 -9.35 17.44
C HIS A 71 -14.04 -8.49 17.74
N ARG A 72 -14.98 -8.37 16.80
CA ARG A 72 -16.25 -7.65 16.99
C ARG A 72 -17.01 -8.17 18.20
N SER A 73 -17.71 -7.29 18.92
CA SER A 73 -18.79 -7.67 19.84
C SER A 73 -20.06 -7.99 19.05
N TYR A 74 -20.44 -9.27 19.00
CA TYR A 74 -21.69 -9.69 18.35
C TYR A 74 -22.94 -9.49 19.24
N LEU A 75 -22.73 -9.04 20.48
CA LEU A 75 -23.81 -8.55 21.35
C LEU A 75 -24.22 -7.12 21.03
N ASP A 76 -23.37 -6.41 20.32
CA ASP A 76 -23.65 -5.05 19.83
C ASP A 76 -24.34 -5.12 18.47
N HIS A 77 -25.41 -4.29 18.30
CA HIS A 77 -26.15 -4.21 17.04
C HIS A 77 -25.45 -3.34 15.98
N GLY A 78 -24.38 -2.61 16.33
CA GLY A 78 -23.59 -1.81 15.42
C GLY A 78 -22.97 -2.66 14.30
N THR A 79 -22.72 -2.09 13.15
CA THR A 79 -22.06 -2.77 12.02
C THR A 79 -20.58 -2.45 11.97
N ILE A 80 -19.77 -3.36 11.41
CA ILE A 80 -18.40 -3.03 11.03
C ILE A 80 -18.47 -1.97 9.92
N GLN A 81 -17.68 -0.92 10.05
CA GLN A 81 -17.59 0.16 9.09
C GLN A 81 -16.19 0.20 8.49
N VAL A 82 -16.14 0.22 7.16
CA VAL A 82 -14.91 0.40 6.37
C VAL A 82 -15.09 1.70 5.60
N ALA A 83 -14.42 2.75 6.03
CA ALA A 83 -14.57 4.11 5.51
C ALA A 83 -13.27 4.59 4.87
N LEU A 84 -13.34 4.92 3.59
CA LEU A 84 -12.24 5.50 2.84
C LEU A 84 -12.46 7.01 2.71
N TYR A 85 -11.50 7.78 3.23
CA TYR A 85 -11.44 9.24 3.12
C TYR A 85 -10.31 9.66 2.18
N ASP A 86 -10.24 10.94 1.86
CA ASP A 86 -9.16 11.45 1.01
C ASP A 86 -7.77 11.21 1.64
N ASN A 87 -7.69 11.20 2.98
CA ASN A 87 -6.42 11.11 3.73
C ASN A 87 -6.19 9.79 4.49
N ARG A 88 -7.17 8.89 4.58
CA ARG A 88 -7.04 7.64 5.33
C ARG A 88 -8.07 6.59 4.96
N LEU A 89 -7.72 5.35 5.24
CA LEU A 89 -8.66 4.23 5.41
C LEU A 89 -8.93 4.06 6.91
N GLU A 90 -10.20 4.03 7.30
CA GLU A 90 -10.66 3.85 8.67
C GLU A 90 -11.51 2.58 8.77
N ILE A 91 -11.15 1.67 9.67
CA ILE A 91 -11.92 0.46 9.95
C ILE A 91 -12.38 0.54 11.40
N THR A 92 -13.70 0.51 11.61
CA THR A 92 -14.33 0.57 12.94
C THR A 92 -15.07 -0.72 13.21
N SER A 93 -14.76 -1.37 14.32
CA SER A 93 -15.41 -2.60 14.78
C SER A 93 -16.13 -2.35 16.10
N PRO A 94 -17.42 -2.74 16.23
CA PRO A 94 -18.16 -2.62 17.48
C PRO A 94 -17.55 -3.46 18.61
N GLY A 95 -17.48 -2.88 19.80
CA GLY A 95 -16.99 -3.46 21.02
C GLY A 95 -15.64 -2.90 21.48
N LYS A 96 -15.58 -2.48 22.75
CA LYS A 96 -14.32 -2.06 23.39
C LYS A 96 -13.32 -3.19 23.47
N LEU A 97 -12.07 -2.88 23.72
CA LEU A 97 -11.04 -3.92 23.94
C LEU A 97 -11.45 -4.89 25.07
N PRO A 98 -11.18 -6.20 24.93
CA PRO A 98 -11.41 -7.16 26.01
C PRO A 98 -10.68 -6.78 27.30
N MET A 99 -11.25 -7.14 28.46
CA MET A 99 -10.63 -6.86 29.75
C MET A 99 -9.18 -7.37 29.80
N GLY A 100 -8.23 -6.49 30.20
CA GLY A 100 -6.80 -6.81 30.25
C GLY A 100 -6.08 -6.75 28.89
N GLN A 101 -6.74 -6.31 27.82
CA GLN A 101 -6.12 -5.99 26.53
C GLN A 101 -5.92 -4.49 26.44
N THR A 102 -4.76 -4.07 25.92
CA THR A 102 -4.44 -2.67 25.62
C THR A 102 -3.90 -2.55 24.20
N ILE A 103 -3.87 -1.33 23.68
CA ILE A 103 -3.32 -1.06 22.35
C ILE A 103 -1.83 -1.41 22.30
N GLU A 104 -1.07 -1.11 23.35
CA GLU A 104 0.36 -1.44 23.46
C GLU A 104 0.58 -2.94 23.36
N ARG A 105 -0.18 -3.72 24.12
CA ARG A 105 -0.13 -5.19 24.06
C ARG A 105 -0.52 -5.75 22.68
N MET A 106 -1.50 -5.14 22.02
CA MET A 106 -1.85 -5.51 20.64
C MET A 106 -0.68 -5.29 19.69
N LYS A 107 0.00 -4.16 19.82
CA LYS A 107 1.18 -3.81 19.00
C LYS A 107 2.37 -4.74 19.27
N GLU A 108 2.49 -5.27 20.47
CA GLU A 108 3.49 -6.29 20.85
C GLU A 108 3.13 -7.71 20.37
N GLY A 109 1.94 -7.90 19.76
CA GLY A 109 1.49 -9.20 19.25
C GLY A 109 0.67 -10.02 20.25
N TYR A 110 0.31 -9.47 21.41
CA TYR A 110 -0.63 -10.16 22.32
C TYR A 110 -2.06 -10.05 21.77
N SER A 111 -2.64 -11.19 21.45
CA SER A 111 -4.03 -11.28 21.00
C SER A 111 -4.92 -11.84 22.10
N LYS A 112 -6.07 -11.23 22.30
CA LYS A 112 -7.14 -11.77 23.15
C LYS A 112 -8.39 -11.97 22.30
N ILE A 113 -8.62 -13.21 21.93
CA ILE A 113 -9.73 -13.59 21.04
C ILE A 113 -11.05 -13.41 21.80
N ARG A 114 -12.01 -12.72 21.17
CA ARG A 114 -13.37 -12.55 21.71
C ARG A 114 -14.31 -13.67 21.27
N ASN A 115 -14.18 -14.10 20.02
CA ASN A 115 -15.05 -15.06 19.36
C ASN A 115 -14.24 -16.31 18.97
N GLU A 116 -13.96 -17.19 19.92
CA GLU A 116 -13.10 -18.37 19.70
C GLU A 116 -13.62 -19.27 18.58
N ALA A 117 -14.92 -19.59 18.58
CA ALA A 117 -15.50 -20.42 17.52
C ALA A 117 -15.31 -19.84 16.13
N LEU A 118 -15.46 -18.51 16.01
CA LEU A 118 -15.25 -17.82 14.73
C LEU A 118 -13.76 -17.81 14.34
N ALA A 119 -12.87 -17.58 15.29
CA ALA A 119 -11.43 -17.65 15.05
C ALA A 119 -11.00 -19.05 14.59
N HIS A 120 -11.50 -20.10 15.22
CA HIS A 120 -11.26 -21.49 14.78
C HIS A 120 -11.78 -21.75 13.36
N ALA A 121 -12.99 -21.30 13.04
CA ALA A 121 -13.56 -21.44 11.71
C ALA A 121 -12.70 -20.72 10.66
N PHE A 122 -12.28 -19.50 10.94
CA PHE A 122 -11.43 -18.72 10.01
C PHE A 122 -10.03 -19.30 9.86
N ALA A 123 -9.46 -19.89 10.92
CA ALA A 123 -8.20 -20.60 10.83
C ALA A 123 -8.32 -21.87 9.98
N TYR A 124 -9.39 -22.66 10.15
CA TYR A 124 -9.68 -23.81 9.32
C TYR A 124 -9.81 -23.44 7.83
N MET A 125 -10.38 -22.25 7.55
CA MET A 125 -10.47 -21.69 6.19
C MET A 125 -9.17 -21.04 5.69
N ASN A 126 -8.09 -21.09 6.45
CA ASN A 126 -6.81 -20.42 6.18
C ASN A 126 -6.96 -18.89 6.00
N LEU A 127 -7.94 -18.28 6.64
CA LEU A 127 -8.12 -16.83 6.61
C LEU A 127 -7.25 -16.12 7.64
N ILE A 128 -6.96 -16.75 8.78
CA ILE A 128 -6.11 -16.21 9.84
C ILE A 128 -5.05 -17.23 10.28
N GLU A 129 -3.98 -16.70 10.92
CA GLU A 129 -2.98 -17.48 11.62
C GLU A 129 -3.20 -17.42 13.14
N HIS A 130 -2.85 -18.49 13.87
CA HIS A 130 -3.11 -18.59 15.31
C HIS A 130 -2.10 -17.85 16.22
N TRP A 131 -1.02 -17.28 15.66
CA TRP A 131 0.14 -16.83 16.45
C TRP A 131 0.07 -15.39 16.99
N GLY A 132 -1.02 -14.65 16.79
CA GLY A 132 -1.14 -13.26 17.26
C GLY A 132 -0.27 -12.24 16.50
N SER A 133 0.42 -12.67 15.45
CA SER A 133 1.36 -11.86 14.68
C SER A 133 0.70 -10.83 13.73
N GLY A 134 -0.64 -10.80 13.65
CA GLY A 134 -1.38 -9.97 12.68
C GLY A 134 -1.09 -8.48 12.80
N ILE A 135 -1.26 -7.90 14.00
CA ILE A 135 -1.06 -6.45 14.21
C ILE A 135 0.40 -6.01 14.00
N PRO A 136 1.43 -6.67 14.58
CA PRO A 136 2.82 -6.35 14.26
C PRO A 136 3.11 -6.39 12.75
N ARG A 137 2.66 -7.42 12.03
CA ARG A 137 2.84 -7.53 10.58
C ARG A 137 2.17 -6.40 9.80
N ILE A 138 0.99 -5.97 10.22
CA ILE A 138 0.31 -4.83 9.60
C ILE A 138 1.17 -3.57 9.75
N ILE A 139 1.67 -3.31 10.96
CA ILE A 139 2.53 -2.16 11.25
C ILE A 139 3.78 -2.19 10.36
N ASP A 140 4.47 -3.34 10.31
CA ASP A 140 5.69 -3.50 9.51
C ASP A 140 5.41 -3.30 8.01
N LYS A 141 4.35 -3.91 7.47
CA LYS A 141 3.99 -3.77 6.05
C LYS A 141 3.61 -2.34 5.67
N VAL A 142 2.85 -1.66 6.53
CA VAL A 142 2.46 -0.26 6.30
C VAL A 142 3.68 0.65 6.33
N LYS A 143 4.60 0.46 7.28
CA LYS A 143 5.87 1.20 7.35
C LYS A 143 6.78 0.90 6.16
N ALA A 144 6.88 -0.36 5.76
CA ALA A 144 7.67 -0.77 4.58
C ALA A 144 7.14 -0.17 3.27
N ALA A 145 5.84 0.15 3.20
CA ALA A 145 5.24 0.88 2.08
C ALA A 145 5.45 2.40 2.14
N GLY A 146 6.25 2.91 3.09
CA GLY A 146 6.51 4.34 3.26
C GLY A 146 5.37 5.13 3.90
N LEU A 147 4.37 4.44 4.44
CA LEU A 147 3.23 5.07 5.10
C LEU A 147 3.50 5.27 6.59
N ARG A 148 2.78 6.22 7.18
CA ARG A 148 2.77 6.42 8.64
C ARG A 148 2.25 5.17 9.33
N GLU A 149 2.80 4.87 10.52
CA GLU A 149 2.29 3.80 11.39
C GLU A 149 0.77 3.91 11.58
N PRO A 150 0.02 2.78 11.48
CA PRO A 150 -1.41 2.79 11.73
C PRO A 150 -1.75 3.31 13.13
N GLU A 151 -2.78 4.11 13.22
CA GLU A 151 -3.29 4.64 14.47
C GLU A 151 -4.41 3.73 15.00
N PHE A 152 -4.28 3.31 16.26
CA PHE A 152 -5.25 2.48 16.94
C PHE A 152 -5.96 3.32 18.00
N ILE A 153 -7.29 3.38 17.94
CA ILE A 153 -8.12 4.19 18.84
C ILE A 153 -9.12 3.24 19.52
N GLY A 154 -8.86 2.92 20.79
CA GLY A 154 -9.78 2.17 21.63
C GLY A 154 -10.82 3.08 22.26
N GLY A 155 -12.09 2.90 21.89
CA GLY A 155 -13.22 3.60 22.51
C GLY A 155 -13.92 2.73 23.56
N GLU A 156 -14.90 3.33 24.25
CA GLU A 156 -15.78 2.62 25.20
C GLU A 156 -16.74 1.65 24.49
N VAL A 157 -17.04 1.92 23.21
CA VAL A 157 -18.04 1.18 22.43
C VAL A 157 -17.49 0.55 21.16
N ASP A 158 -16.33 0.97 20.70
CA ASP A 158 -15.72 0.51 19.45
C ASP A 158 -14.19 0.48 19.51
N LEU A 159 -13.58 -0.22 18.55
CA LEU A 159 -12.17 -0.13 18.19
C LEU A 159 -12.07 0.41 16.77
N ARG A 160 -11.32 1.48 16.61
CA ARG A 160 -11.06 2.12 15.32
C ARG A 160 -9.58 2.03 14.95
N ILE A 161 -9.30 1.72 13.70
CA ILE A 161 -7.95 1.66 13.18
C ILE A 161 -7.88 2.51 11.92
N ASN A 162 -6.92 3.43 11.88
CA ASN A 162 -6.67 4.32 10.75
C ASN A 162 -5.34 3.96 10.08
N ILE A 163 -5.36 3.74 8.76
CA ILE A 163 -4.17 3.77 7.91
C ILE A 163 -4.22 5.07 7.12
N TYR A 164 -3.27 5.96 7.36
CA TYR A 164 -3.16 7.21 6.64
C TYR A 164 -2.57 6.97 5.26
N ARG A 165 -3.23 7.54 4.25
CA ARG A 165 -2.76 7.50 2.87
C ARG A 165 -1.55 8.43 2.75
N GLY A 166 -0.53 8.02 2.02
CA GLY A 166 0.58 8.90 1.69
C GLY A 166 0.02 10.12 0.99
N GLN A 167 0.36 11.30 1.46
CA GLN A 167 0.19 12.49 0.64
C GLN A 167 1.13 12.29 -0.55
N VAL A 168 0.58 12.34 -1.76
CA VAL A 168 1.40 12.57 -2.95
C VAL A 168 1.88 14.00 -2.79
N ASP A 169 3.04 14.19 -2.16
CA ASP A 169 3.70 15.48 -2.15
C ASP A 169 3.99 15.81 -3.61
N THR A 170 3.24 16.75 -4.17
CA THR A 170 3.48 17.30 -5.51
C THR A 170 4.87 17.93 -5.62
N ASN A 171 5.60 18.06 -4.53
CA ASN A 171 6.99 18.48 -4.45
C ASN A 171 8.00 17.35 -4.76
N ASP A 172 7.67 16.08 -4.58
CA ASP A 172 8.57 14.96 -4.89
C ASP A 172 8.76 14.77 -6.41
N ALA A 173 7.77 15.15 -7.22
CA ALA A 173 7.90 15.11 -8.67
C ALA A 173 8.96 16.11 -9.20
N THR A 174 9.26 17.17 -8.42
CA THR A 174 10.25 18.19 -8.77
C THR A 174 11.67 17.79 -8.35
N ILE A 175 11.83 16.98 -7.30
CA ILE A 175 13.14 16.52 -6.83
C ILE A 175 13.70 15.46 -7.77
N ASN A 176 12.87 14.51 -8.22
CA ASN A 176 13.30 13.48 -9.18
C ASN A 176 13.63 14.04 -10.59
N ALA A 177 13.06 15.20 -10.97
CA ALA A 177 13.38 15.86 -12.23
C ALA A 177 14.72 16.65 -12.16
N ASN A 178 15.15 17.04 -10.97
CA ASN A 178 16.41 17.76 -10.76
C ASN A 178 17.60 16.81 -10.59
N ASP A 179 17.42 15.63 -10.02
CA ASP A 179 18.48 14.62 -9.93
C ASP A 179 18.80 14.01 -11.29
N ALA A 180 17.81 13.87 -12.18
CA ALA A 180 18.02 13.41 -13.56
C ALA A 180 18.75 14.44 -14.44
N LYS A 181 18.79 15.72 -14.05
CA LYS A 181 19.53 16.77 -14.78
C LYS A 181 20.97 16.92 -14.30
N ASN A 182 21.31 16.48 -13.11
CA ASN A 182 22.68 16.59 -12.57
C ASN A 182 23.59 15.45 -13.03
N ASP A 183 23.05 14.31 -13.49
CA ASP A 183 23.86 13.19 -14.00
C ASP A 183 24.32 13.35 -15.48
N ILE A 184 23.89 14.40 -16.19
CA ILE A 184 24.29 14.67 -17.59
C ILE A 184 25.34 15.77 -17.70
N GLY A 185 25.77 16.39 -16.57
CA GLY A 185 26.64 17.56 -16.53
C GLY A 185 28.10 17.30 -16.16
N GLY A 186 28.66 16.14 -16.42
CA GLY A 186 30.02 15.79 -16.00
C GLY A 186 30.98 15.36 -17.13
N VAL A 187 30.89 15.96 -18.32
CA VAL A 187 31.95 15.86 -19.32
C VAL A 187 32.15 17.23 -19.95
N GLU A 188 32.94 18.03 -19.36
CA GLU A 188 33.50 19.26 -19.99
C GLU A 188 35.00 19.38 -19.68
N ASN A 189 35.72 19.30 -20.78
CA ASN A 189 36.59 20.31 -21.33
C ASN A 189 37.94 20.52 -20.63
N GLY A 190 38.89 19.76 -21.12
CA GLY A 190 40.28 20.17 -21.10
C GLY A 190 40.77 20.34 -22.55
N VAL A 191 40.55 21.52 -23.12
CA VAL A 191 41.23 21.93 -24.36
C VAL A 191 42.18 23.06 -24.04
N SER A 192 43.46 22.75 -23.94
CA SER A 192 44.53 23.75 -24.04
C SER A 192 45.00 23.86 -25.46
N ASN A 193 44.96 25.08 -25.91
CA ASN A 193 45.40 25.67 -27.16
C ASN A 193 46.90 25.50 -27.41
N ALA A 194 47.31 25.02 -28.58
CA ALA A 194 48.56 25.47 -29.25
C ALA A 194 48.66 24.95 -30.70
N GLY A 195 48.55 25.81 -31.63
CA GLY A 195 49.52 26.16 -32.63
C GLY A 195 49.70 25.30 -33.89
N ASN A 196 49.30 25.86 -35.03
CA ASN A 196 49.94 25.91 -36.36
C ASN A 196 50.69 24.69 -36.95
N GLY A 197 50.27 24.34 -38.14
CA GLY A 197 51.12 23.58 -39.05
C GLY A 197 50.42 23.06 -40.31
N VAL A 198 50.58 23.76 -41.36
CA VAL A 198 50.26 23.50 -42.78
C VAL A 198 50.89 22.20 -43.29
N ASN A 199 50.21 21.32 -44.04
CA ASN A 199 50.45 21.00 -45.46
C ASN A 199 49.85 19.62 -45.88
N ARG A 200 49.07 19.67 -46.92
CA ARG A 200 49.04 18.98 -48.21
C ARG A 200 49.30 17.46 -48.29
N ASN A 201 48.43 16.94 -49.09
CA ASN A 201 48.59 15.92 -50.19
C ASN A 201 48.26 14.47 -49.89
N GLU A 202 47.28 14.08 -50.64
CA GLU A 202 47.23 13.09 -51.75
C GLU A 202 46.84 11.65 -51.42
N SER A 203 45.71 11.30 -52.04
CA SER A 203 45.45 10.15 -52.92
C SER A 203 45.67 8.72 -52.37
N GLY A 204 44.68 7.88 -52.65
CA GLY A 204 44.86 6.43 -52.72
C GLY A 204 43.59 5.62 -52.50
N THR A 205 42.83 5.50 -53.49
CA THR A 205 41.98 4.44 -54.04
C THR A 205 42.10 3.01 -53.49
N ASN A 206 40.99 2.32 -53.65
CA ASN A 206 40.72 0.87 -53.77
C ASN A 206 40.35 0.17 -52.46
N GLY A 207 39.17 -0.47 -52.36
CA GLY A 207 38.53 -1.37 -53.33
C GLY A 207 38.55 -2.81 -52.73
N GLY A 208 37.39 -3.40 -52.57
CA GLY A 208 37.36 -4.86 -52.30
C GLY A 208 36.20 -5.32 -51.41
N LYS A 209 35.02 -5.46 -52.00
CA LYS A 209 34.22 -6.68 -52.13
C LYS A 209 33.94 -7.54 -50.88
N VAL A 210 32.66 -7.67 -50.64
CA VAL A 210 31.84 -8.72 -50.01
C VAL A 210 32.27 -10.16 -50.46
N PRO A 211 32.06 -11.23 -49.64
CA PRO A 211 30.84 -11.96 -49.90
C PRO A 211 30.05 -12.50 -48.69
N LEU A 212 28.78 -12.71 -48.99
CA LEU A 212 27.80 -13.54 -48.32
C LEU A 212 28.26 -15.03 -48.22
N ASN A 213 27.79 -15.72 -47.17
CA ASN A 213 27.06 -17.01 -47.16
C ASN A 213 26.59 -17.29 -45.74
N LYS A 214 25.30 -17.52 -45.51
CA LYS A 214 24.47 -18.74 -45.56
C LYS A 214 25.08 -19.92 -44.80
N GLU A 215 24.57 -20.22 -43.60
CA GLU A 215 23.66 -21.34 -43.27
C GLU A 215 22.93 -21.03 -41.98
#